data_a8deb6c8cb26c1f17eb3e5672a82ddc5
#
_entry.id   a8deb6c8cb26c1f17eb3e5672a82ddc5
#
_cell.length_a   1.000
_cell.length_b   1.000
_cell.length_c   1.000
_cell.angle_alpha   90.00
_cell.angle_beta   90.00
_cell.angle_gamma   90.00
#
_symmetry.space_group_name_H-M   'P 1'
#
loop_
_entity.id
_entity.type
_entity.pdbx_description
1 polymer ?
#
loop_
_entity_poly.entity_id
_entity_poly.type
_entity_poly.pdbx_seq_one_letter_code
_entity_poly.pdbx_strand_id
1 'polypeptide(L)'
;MSNTLRSATADEAAFDGSLTEGLVALIRSKPIEQFDLEAMALFTLDGIANMLAGRNTEPGRILLKWAEGRQGDAGRRALLRGGLMHILEVDDLHRGSVTHPGCVVIPAALALAEEAGADGPTLLRAILKGFEAVCRVGMAVGKEHYRIWHNTATCGPFGSAMASAELLDLDNDQAVHALGNAGTQSAGLWEFLETGAMSKHLHAGRAAEAGVIAGQLAKAGFTGPPAILEGERGLFA
;
A
#
# COMPACT_ATOMS: atom_id res chain seq x y z
N MET A 1 10.58 -32.53 -34.05
CA MET A 1 10.35 -32.83 -32.62
C MET A 1 9.35 -31.81 -32.09
N SER A 2 8.12 -32.28 -31.92
CA SER A 2 6.97 -31.48 -31.57
C SER A 2 6.99 -31.17 -30.05
N ASN A 3 7.06 -29.90 -29.68
CA ASN A 3 7.04 -29.44 -28.31
C ASN A 3 5.57 -29.11 -27.93
N THR A 4 4.85 -30.12 -27.47
CA THR A 4 3.49 -29.98 -26.96
C THR A 4 3.56 -29.29 -25.60
N LEU A 5 3.29 -27.98 -25.57
CA LEU A 5 2.95 -27.27 -24.36
C LEU A 5 1.66 -27.86 -23.79
N ARG A 6 1.77 -28.56 -22.67
CA ARG A 6 0.62 -28.99 -21.88
C ARG A 6 -0.06 -27.73 -21.32
N SER A 7 -1.26 -27.46 -21.79
CA SER A 7 -2.18 -26.53 -21.12
C SER A 7 -2.54 -27.13 -19.76
N ALA A 8 -2.08 -26.53 -18.69
CA ALA A 8 -2.60 -26.77 -17.37
C ALA A 8 -4.01 -26.13 -17.34
N THR A 9 -5.04 -26.96 -17.49
CA THR A 9 -6.39 -26.61 -17.06
C THR A 9 -6.38 -26.68 -15.54
N ALA A 10 -6.07 -25.55 -14.89
CA ALA A 10 -6.49 -25.35 -13.52
C ALA A 10 -8.02 -25.28 -13.56
N ASP A 11 -8.69 -26.10 -12.74
CA ASP A 11 -10.08 -25.93 -12.39
C ASP A 11 -10.21 -24.50 -11.80
N GLU A 12 -10.62 -23.56 -12.62
CA GLU A 12 -11.13 -22.27 -12.19
C GLU A 12 -12.49 -22.53 -11.55
N ALA A 13 -12.50 -22.98 -10.30
CA ALA A 13 -13.67 -22.79 -9.45
C ALA A 13 -13.89 -21.28 -9.40
N ALA A 14 -14.92 -20.79 -10.09
CA ALA A 14 -15.28 -19.39 -10.09
C ALA A 14 -15.42 -18.94 -8.63
N PHE A 15 -14.58 -18.01 -8.20
CA PHE A 15 -14.68 -17.42 -6.86
C PHE A 15 -16.03 -16.68 -6.80
N ASP A 16 -16.93 -17.13 -5.90
CA ASP A 16 -18.30 -16.65 -5.79
C ASP A 16 -18.42 -15.33 -5.00
N GLY A 17 -17.28 -14.72 -4.65
CA GLY A 17 -17.18 -13.46 -3.92
C GLY A 17 -16.75 -12.28 -4.80
N SER A 18 -16.60 -11.11 -4.19
CA SER A 18 -16.05 -9.92 -4.84
C SER A 18 -14.56 -10.10 -5.17
N LEU A 19 -14.02 -9.34 -6.15
CA LEU A 19 -12.57 -9.33 -6.41
C LEU A 19 -11.77 -8.87 -5.18
N THR A 20 -12.33 -7.97 -4.38
CA THR A 20 -11.71 -7.50 -3.14
C THR A 20 -11.59 -8.63 -2.12
N GLU A 21 -12.64 -9.43 -1.93
CA GLU A 21 -12.60 -10.64 -1.09
C GLU A 21 -11.59 -11.67 -1.62
N GLY A 22 -11.60 -11.89 -2.93
CA GLY A 22 -10.65 -12.77 -3.61
C GLY A 22 -9.20 -12.32 -3.41
N LEU A 23 -8.93 -11.02 -3.46
CA LEU A 23 -7.60 -10.45 -3.20
C LEU A 23 -7.14 -10.71 -1.77
N VAL A 24 -7.99 -10.46 -0.77
CA VAL A 24 -7.68 -10.73 0.65
C VAL A 24 -7.40 -12.21 0.86
N ALA A 25 -8.27 -13.10 0.37
CA ALA A 25 -8.12 -14.54 0.50
C ALA A 25 -6.83 -15.04 -0.18
N LEU A 26 -6.54 -14.57 -1.40
CA LEU A 26 -5.33 -14.92 -2.13
C LEU A 26 -4.07 -14.53 -1.37
N ILE A 27 -3.99 -13.28 -0.90
CA ILE A 27 -2.80 -12.78 -0.19
C ILE A 27 -2.58 -13.56 1.11
N ARG A 28 -3.65 -13.84 1.85
CA ARG A 28 -3.56 -14.56 3.13
C ARG A 28 -3.23 -16.05 2.99
N SER A 29 -3.65 -16.67 1.90
CA SER A 29 -3.39 -18.10 1.63
C SER A 29 -1.97 -18.40 1.17
N LYS A 30 -1.20 -17.39 0.73
CA LYS A 30 0.16 -17.61 0.23
C LYS A 30 1.11 -18.00 1.38
N PRO A 31 1.89 -19.08 1.22
CA PRO A 31 2.95 -19.39 2.16
C PRO A 31 4.00 -18.26 2.16
N ILE A 32 4.56 -17.99 3.32
CA ILE A 32 5.64 -17.02 3.50
C ILE A 32 6.87 -17.78 3.97
N GLU A 33 7.90 -17.78 3.14
CA GLU A 33 9.16 -18.44 3.38
C GLU A 33 10.16 -17.49 4.05
N GLN A 34 11.27 -18.05 4.59
CA GLN A 34 12.29 -17.25 5.26
C GLN A 34 12.92 -16.20 4.32
N PHE A 35 13.18 -16.56 3.06
CA PHE A 35 13.77 -15.64 2.09
C PHE A 35 12.85 -14.44 1.77
N ASP A 36 11.53 -14.60 1.86
CA ASP A 36 10.57 -13.50 1.68
C ASP A 36 10.74 -12.47 2.80
N LEU A 37 10.90 -12.94 4.04
CA LEU A 37 11.13 -12.05 5.19
C LEU A 37 12.48 -11.34 5.10
N GLU A 38 13.52 -12.02 4.64
CA GLU A 38 14.84 -11.43 4.39
C GLU A 38 14.77 -10.35 3.31
N ALA A 39 14.02 -10.59 2.23
CA ALA A 39 13.78 -9.58 1.20
C ALA A 39 13.03 -8.37 1.77
N MET A 40 11.97 -8.59 2.56
CA MET A 40 11.24 -7.49 3.20
C MET A 40 12.09 -6.72 4.20
N ALA A 41 13.02 -7.36 4.89
CA ALA A 41 13.96 -6.67 5.77
C ALA A 41 14.88 -5.73 4.97
N LEU A 42 15.36 -6.15 3.79
CA LEU A 42 16.18 -5.31 2.93
C LEU A 42 15.38 -4.13 2.36
N PHE A 43 14.15 -4.34 1.88
CA PHE A 43 13.27 -3.25 1.44
C PHE A 43 12.94 -2.28 2.58
N THR A 44 12.74 -2.80 3.80
CA THR A 44 12.51 -1.94 4.98
C THR A 44 13.74 -1.10 5.31
N LEU A 45 14.93 -1.69 5.24
CA LEU A 45 16.19 -0.97 5.45
C LEU A 45 16.39 0.12 4.39
N ASP A 46 16.16 -0.20 3.11
CA ASP A 46 16.21 0.76 2.01
C ASP A 46 15.23 1.92 2.23
N GLY A 47 13.97 1.61 2.55
CA GLY A 47 12.95 2.62 2.84
C GLY A 47 13.33 3.53 4.01
N ILE A 48 13.90 2.98 5.11
CA ILE A 48 14.39 3.78 6.24
C ILE A 48 15.54 4.68 5.81
N ALA A 49 16.49 4.17 5.01
CA ALA A 49 17.61 4.95 4.49
C ALA A 49 17.12 6.12 3.62
N ASN A 50 16.17 5.87 2.71
CA ASN A 50 15.54 6.89 1.89
C ASN A 50 14.82 7.96 2.73
N MET A 51 14.07 7.53 3.75
CA MET A 51 13.39 8.44 4.68
C MET A 51 14.38 9.35 5.42
N LEU A 52 15.49 8.80 5.90
CA LEU A 52 16.54 9.56 6.62
C LEU A 52 17.23 10.56 5.68
N ALA A 53 17.54 10.15 4.46
CA ALA A 53 18.15 11.01 3.46
C ALA A 53 17.19 12.11 2.99
N GLY A 54 15.91 11.78 2.79
CA GLY A 54 14.85 12.72 2.40
C GLY A 54 14.67 13.88 3.36
N ARG A 55 14.93 13.70 4.65
CA ARG A 55 14.87 14.77 5.68
C ARG A 55 15.75 15.98 5.39
N ASN A 56 16.86 15.77 4.68
CA ASN A 56 17.86 16.81 4.40
C ASN A 56 17.55 17.62 3.14
N THR A 57 16.50 17.25 2.40
CA THR A 57 16.04 17.98 1.21
C THR A 57 15.18 19.20 1.58
N GLU A 58 14.95 20.11 0.64
CA GLU A 58 14.04 21.23 0.86
C GLU A 58 12.61 20.76 1.19
N PRO A 59 11.95 19.88 0.37
CA PRO A 59 10.62 19.40 0.70
C PRO A 59 10.58 18.60 2.02
N GLY A 60 11.64 17.88 2.35
CA GLY A 60 11.74 17.16 3.62
C GLY A 60 11.74 18.09 4.83
N ARG A 61 12.50 19.18 4.77
CA ARG A 61 12.48 20.21 5.83
C ARG A 61 11.12 20.86 5.98
N ILE A 62 10.41 21.12 4.86
CA ILE A 62 9.06 21.67 4.87
C ILE A 62 8.09 20.70 5.54
N LEU A 63 8.13 19.40 5.18
CA LEU A 63 7.29 18.38 5.78
C LEU A 63 7.56 18.21 7.28
N LEU A 64 8.83 18.21 7.69
CA LEU A 64 9.20 18.12 9.11
C LEU A 64 8.67 19.31 9.90
N LYS A 65 8.86 20.53 9.41
CA LYS A 65 8.33 21.76 10.01
C LYS A 65 6.80 21.73 10.12
N TRP A 66 6.11 21.29 9.05
CA TRP A 66 4.65 21.16 9.08
C TRP A 66 4.18 20.14 10.11
N ALA A 67 4.96 19.06 10.31
CA ALA A 67 4.61 17.98 11.23
C ALA A 67 4.93 18.28 12.71
N GLU A 68 5.62 19.39 13.03
CA GLU A 68 5.93 19.77 14.39
C GLU A 68 4.64 19.88 15.24
N GLY A 69 4.60 19.13 16.35
CA GLY A 69 3.44 19.05 17.24
C GLY A 69 2.22 18.29 16.69
N ARG A 70 2.33 17.65 15.52
CA ARG A 70 1.22 16.93 14.84
C ARG A 70 1.44 15.43 14.68
N GLN A 71 2.45 14.85 15.31
CA GLN A 71 2.82 13.43 15.13
C GLN A 71 2.13 12.48 16.15
N GLY A 72 0.93 12.83 16.62
CA GLY A 72 0.29 12.16 17.76
C GLY A 72 -0.26 10.75 17.47
N ASP A 73 -0.61 10.43 16.20
CA ASP A 73 -1.23 9.16 15.83
C ASP A 73 -0.47 8.44 14.70
N ALA A 74 -0.75 7.13 14.52
CA ALA A 74 -0.10 6.31 13.50
C ALA A 74 -0.31 6.85 12.09
N GLY A 75 -1.49 7.36 11.76
CA GLY A 75 -1.80 7.91 10.45
C GLY A 75 -0.89 9.10 10.10
N ARG A 76 -0.75 10.05 11.02
CA ARG A 76 0.14 11.20 10.81
C ARG A 76 1.61 10.82 10.73
N ARG A 77 2.06 9.85 11.53
CA ARG A 77 3.41 9.30 11.42
C ARG A 77 3.63 8.62 10.07
N ALA A 78 2.65 7.85 9.60
CA ALA A 78 2.70 7.20 8.29
C ALA A 78 2.77 8.23 7.15
N LEU A 79 1.95 9.29 7.18
CA LEU A 79 2.00 10.38 6.20
C LEU A 79 3.38 11.01 6.12
N LEU A 80 3.93 11.44 7.25
CA LEU A 80 5.24 12.09 7.28
C LEU A 80 6.34 11.17 6.75
N ARG A 81 6.38 9.93 7.24
CA ARG A 81 7.39 8.94 6.86
C ARG A 81 7.30 8.58 5.37
N GLY A 82 6.09 8.36 4.84
CA GLY A 82 5.86 8.05 3.43
C GLY A 82 6.29 9.20 2.51
N GLY A 83 5.94 10.43 2.87
CA GLY A 83 6.41 11.60 2.14
C GLY A 83 7.93 11.71 2.12
N LEU A 84 8.58 11.56 3.28
CA LEU A 84 10.05 11.63 3.39
C LEU A 84 10.76 10.48 2.63
N MET A 85 10.17 9.28 2.60
CA MET A 85 10.73 8.10 1.96
C MET A 85 10.77 8.24 0.43
N HIS A 86 9.78 8.92 -0.14
CA HIS A 86 9.63 9.07 -1.60
C HIS A 86 10.31 10.31 -2.21
N ILE A 87 10.85 11.22 -1.39
CA ILE A 87 11.37 12.51 -1.87
C ILE A 87 12.52 12.37 -2.87
N LEU A 88 13.41 11.40 -2.67
CA LEU A 88 14.61 11.25 -3.48
C LEU A 88 14.39 10.48 -4.78
N GLU A 89 13.23 9.84 -4.97
CA GLU A 89 12.91 9.03 -6.16
C GLU A 89 13.92 7.88 -6.41
N VAL A 90 14.55 7.37 -5.36
CA VAL A 90 15.49 6.22 -5.39
C VAL A 90 14.98 5.05 -4.59
N ASP A 91 13.75 5.16 -4.05
CA ASP A 91 13.02 4.10 -3.39
C ASP A 91 12.57 3.01 -4.40
N ASP A 92 12.21 1.85 -3.88
CA ASP A 92 11.84 0.67 -4.66
C ASP A 92 10.74 0.95 -5.69
N LEU A 93 10.82 0.27 -6.84
CA LEU A 93 9.83 0.38 -7.92
C LEU A 93 9.45 -1.01 -8.44
N HIS A 94 8.17 -1.35 -8.37
CA HIS A 94 7.61 -2.51 -9.04
C HIS A 94 7.16 -2.14 -10.47
N ARG A 95 7.92 -2.58 -11.48
CA ARG A 95 7.71 -2.19 -12.88
C ARG A 95 6.37 -2.63 -13.45
N GLY A 96 5.86 -3.80 -13.04
CA GLY A 96 4.59 -4.34 -13.55
C GLY A 96 3.38 -3.49 -13.18
N SER A 97 3.37 -2.93 -11.98
CA SER A 97 2.30 -2.06 -11.47
C SER A 97 2.59 -0.57 -11.63
N VAL A 98 3.83 -0.21 -11.94
CA VAL A 98 4.32 1.18 -11.96
C VAL A 98 4.01 1.88 -10.63
N THR A 99 4.30 1.18 -9.52
CA THR A 99 4.12 1.70 -8.16
C THR A 99 5.43 1.64 -7.38
N HIS A 100 5.57 2.50 -6.38
CA HIS A 100 6.61 2.44 -5.36
C HIS A 100 6.01 1.85 -4.06
N PRO A 101 6.05 0.52 -3.88
CA PRO A 101 5.37 -0.13 -2.75
C PRO A 101 5.90 0.29 -1.39
N GLY A 102 7.22 0.43 -1.26
CA GLY A 102 7.88 0.71 0.02
C GLY A 102 7.42 2.00 0.64
N CYS A 103 7.34 3.10 -0.11
CA CYS A 103 7.01 4.41 0.45
C CYS A 103 5.55 4.54 0.94
N VAL A 104 4.67 3.62 0.58
CA VAL A 104 3.28 3.61 1.04
C VAL A 104 3.02 2.55 2.11
N VAL A 105 3.62 1.36 2.00
CA VAL A 105 3.37 0.23 2.91
C VAL A 105 4.24 0.31 4.17
N ILE A 106 5.55 0.49 4.01
CA ILE A 106 6.50 0.48 5.13
C ILE A 106 6.18 1.55 6.19
N PRO A 107 5.87 2.82 5.82
CA PRO A 107 5.51 3.84 6.79
C PRO A 107 4.26 3.52 7.61
N ALA A 108 3.23 2.97 6.96
CA ALA A 108 2.00 2.54 7.61
C ALA A 108 2.25 1.38 8.58
N ALA A 109 2.99 0.36 8.13
CA ALA A 109 3.33 -0.79 8.94
C ALA A 109 4.19 -0.41 10.15
N LEU A 110 5.24 0.41 9.97
CA LEU A 110 6.07 0.88 11.07
C LEU A 110 5.26 1.68 12.11
N ALA A 111 4.37 2.56 11.66
CA ALA A 111 3.59 3.39 12.57
C ALA A 111 2.62 2.57 13.43
N LEU A 112 1.97 1.55 12.86
CA LEU A 112 1.08 0.66 13.59
C LEU A 112 1.83 -0.37 14.45
N ALA A 113 2.94 -0.91 13.96
CA ALA A 113 3.77 -1.83 14.75
C ALA A 113 4.30 -1.17 16.03
N GLU A 114 4.68 0.12 15.97
CA GLU A 114 5.07 0.90 17.15
C GLU A 114 3.92 1.02 18.17
N GLU A 115 2.69 1.24 17.73
CA GLU A 115 1.52 1.32 18.62
C GLU A 115 1.13 -0.04 19.19
N ALA A 116 1.21 -1.10 18.38
CA ALA A 116 0.84 -2.45 18.78
C ALA A 116 1.94 -3.19 19.55
N GLY A 117 3.18 -2.69 19.55
CA GLY A 117 4.33 -3.39 20.11
C GLY A 117 4.65 -4.69 19.34
N ALA A 118 4.40 -4.70 18.01
CA ALA A 118 4.61 -5.87 17.17
C ALA A 118 6.12 -6.19 17.03
N ASP A 119 6.44 -7.49 16.96
CA ASP A 119 7.80 -7.94 16.73
C ASP A 119 8.23 -7.80 15.25
N GLY A 120 9.53 -7.98 14.98
CA GLY A 120 10.10 -7.85 13.64
C GLY A 120 9.47 -8.81 12.62
N PRO A 121 9.36 -10.12 12.90
CA PRO A 121 8.70 -11.06 11.99
C PRO A 121 7.25 -10.69 11.66
N THR A 122 6.47 -10.25 12.62
CA THR A 122 5.09 -9.79 12.41
C THR A 122 5.05 -8.54 11.51
N LEU A 123 5.91 -7.56 11.76
CA LEU A 123 6.06 -6.38 10.91
C LEU A 123 6.40 -6.77 9.46
N LEU A 124 7.39 -7.63 9.24
CA LEU A 124 7.84 -8.01 7.90
C LEU A 124 6.75 -8.79 7.13
N ARG A 125 5.98 -9.66 7.81
CA ARG A 125 4.83 -10.34 7.21
C ARG A 125 3.75 -9.35 6.76
N ALA A 126 3.45 -8.36 7.58
CA ALA A 126 2.48 -7.32 7.24
C ALA A 126 2.95 -6.48 6.05
N ILE A 127 4.24 -6.11 5.99
CA ILE A 127 4.83 -5.39 4.86
C ILE A 127 4.70 -6.23 3.58
N LEU A 128 5.07 -7.51 3.62
CA LEU A 128 4.97 -8.41 2.45
C LEU A 128 3.54 -8.45 1.90
N LYS A 129 2.55 -8.65 2.77
CA LYS A 129 1.14 -8.70 2.35
C LYS A 129 0.65 -7.36 1.79
N GLY A 130 1.14 -6.25 2.34
CA GLY A 130 0.88 -4.92 1.78
C GLY A 130 1.51 -4.73 0.39
N PHE A 131 2.74 -5.20 0.17
CA PHE A 131 3.40 -5.20 -1.16
C PHE A 131 2.60 -6.01 -2.18
N GLU A 132 2.14 -7.21 -1.81
CA GLU A 132 1.28 -8.04 -2.66
C GLU A 132 0.01 -7.29 -3.07
N ALA A 133 -0.66 -6.60 -2.13
CA ALA A 133 -1.89 -5.87 -2.41
C ALA A 133 -1.64 -4.70 -3.38
N VAL A 134 -0.71 -3.80 -3.08
CA VAL A 134 -0.45 -2.63 -3.93
C VAL A 134 0.01 -3.03 -5.32
N CYS A 135 0.90 -4.03 -5.44
CA CYS A 135 1.39 -4.49 -6.74
C CYS A 135 0.29 -5.11 -7.58
N ARG A 136 -0.58 -5.96 -7.01
CA ARG A 136 -1.69 -6.58 -7.72
C ARG A 136 -2.72 -5.57 -8.19
N VAL A 137 -3.15 -4.67 -7.31
CA VAL A 137 -4.08 -3.59 -7.69
C VAL A 137 -3.46 -2.71 -8.78
N GLY A 138 -2.19 -2.33 -8.63
CA GLY A 138 -1.50 -1.51 -9.62
C GLY A 138 -1.29 -2.19 -10.99
N MET A 139 -1.18 -3.53 -11.04
CA MET A 139 -1.18 -4.26 -12.31
C MET A 139 -2.56 -4.30 -12.97
N ALA A 140 -3.62 -4.25 -12.17
CA ALA A 140 -5.00 -4.40 -12.66
C ALA A 140 -5.61 -3.10 -13.19
N VAL A 141 -5.20 -1.91 -12.70
CA VAL A 141 -5.79 -0.62 -13.13
C VAL A 141 -5.52 -0.23 -14.59
N GLY A 142 -4.51 -0.83 -15.23
CA GLY A 142 -4.24 -0.61 -16.64
C GLY A 142 -3.57 0.74 -16.99
N LYS A 143 -3.31 0.93 -18.29
CA LYS A 143 -2.54 2.09 -18.80
C LYS A 143 -3.34 3.40 -18.82
N GLU A 144 -4.65 3.32 -19.02
CA GLU A 144 -5.52 4.50 -19.08
C GLU A 144 -5.59 5.20 -17.72
N HIS A 145 -5.60 4.43 -16.63
CA HIS A 145 -5.52 4.96 -15.27
C HIS A 145 -4.23 5.78 -15.09
N TYR A 146 -3.08 5.24 -15.50
CA TYR A 146 -1.79 5.90 -15.36
C TYR A 146 -1.67 7.22 -16.13
N ARG A 147 -2.50 7.45 -17.14
CA ARG A 147 -2.49 8.69 -17.91
C ARG A 147 -2.90 9.92 -17.09
N ILE A 148 -3.73 9.73 -16.07
CA ILE A 148 -4.27 10.81 -15.24
C ILE A 148 -3.85 10.67 -13.78
N TRP A 149 -3.69 9.43 -13.31
CA TRP A 149 -3.50 9.11 -11.91
C TRP A 149 -2.12 8.53 -11.64
N HIS A 150 -1.51 8.97 -10.56
CA HIS A 150 -0.27 8.40 -10.05
C HIS A 150 -0.57 7.06 -9.36
N ASN A 151 -0.19 5.92 -9.95
CA ASN A 151 -0.49 4.59 -9.44
C ASN A 151 -0.09 4.37 -7.98
N THR A 152 1.10 4.87 -7.58
CA THR A 152 1.53 4.80 -6.18
C THR A 152 0.53 5.46 -5.23
N ALA A 153 -0.08 6.56 -5.67
CA ALA A 153 -1.05 7.31 -4.88
C ALA A 153 -2.43 6.66 -4.81
N THR A 154 -2.90 6.09 -5.94
CA THR A 154 -4.24 5.51 -6.03
C THR A 154 -4.30 4.05 -5.62
N CYS A 155 -3.25 3.28 -5.87
CA CYS A 155 -3.17 1.87 -5.48
C CYS A 155 -2.53 1.67 -4.09
N GLY A 156 -1.69 2.63 -3.66
CA GLY A 156 -0.99 2.60 -2.38
C GLY A 156 -1.90 2.42 -1.16
N PRO A 157 -3.07 3.07 -1.07
CA PRO A 157 -4.01 2.88 0.03
C PRO A 157 -4.41 1.42 0.27
N PHE A 158 -4.53 0.60 -0.79
CA PHE A 158 -4.84 -0.83 -0.67
C PHE A 158 -3.68 -1.60 -0.02
N GLY A 159 -2.43 -1.27 -0.39
CA GLY A 159 -1.25 -1.88 0.21
C GLY A 159 -1.10 -1.52 1.69
N SER A 160 -1.21 -0.23 2.01
CA SER A 160 -1.14 0.22 3.40
C SER A 160 -2.30 -0.30 4.26
N ALA A 161 -3.52 -0.43 3.69
CA ALA A 161 -4.67 -1.02 4.39
C ALA A 161 -4.49 -2.52 4.64
N MET A 162 -3.93 -3.28 3.68
CA MET A 162 -3.66 -4.70 3.88
C MET A 162 -2.61 -4.92 4.98
N ALA A 163 -1.52 -4.14 4.98
CA ALA A 163 -0.53 -4.18 6.07
C ALA A 163 -1.14 -3.79 7.43
N SER A 164 -2.02 -2.80 7.43
CA SER A 164 -2.77 -2.37 8.63
C SER A 164 -3.69 -3.47 9.13
N ALA A 165 -4.40 -4.17 8.23
CA ALA A 165 -5.28 -5.27 8.58
C ALA A 165 -4.54 -6.41 9.31
N GLU A 166 -3.33 -6.73 8.86
CA GLU A 166 -2.48 -7.75 9.49
C GLU A 166 -1.99 -7.32 10.89
N LEU A 167 -1.50 -6.09 11.03
CA LEU A 167 -0.99 -5.58 12.31
C LEU A 167 -2.08 -5.33 13.34
N LEU A 168 -3.30 -5.08 12.89
CA LEU A 168 -4.47 -4.89 13.74
C LEU A 168 -5.23 -6.20 14.02
N ASP A 169 -4.75 -7.33 13.47
CA ASP A 169 -5.38 -8.67 13.58
C ASP A 169 -6.86 -8.65 13.16
N LEU A 170 -7.13 -8.07 11.98
CA LEU A 170 -8.47 -8.03 11.40
C LEU A 170 -8.83 -9.38 10.78
N ASP A 171 -10.06 -9.84 10.95
CA ASP A 171 -10.57 -10.99 10.19
C ASP A 171 -10.73 -10.68 8.69
N ASN A 172 -11.20 -11.65 7.89
CA ASN A 172 -11.31 -11.46 6.44
C ASN A 172 -12.34 -10.38 6.08
N ASP A 173 -13.48 -10.36 6.75
CA ASP A 173 -14.55 -9.39 6.48
C ASP A 173 -14.10 -7.98 6.84
N GLN A 174 -13.44 -7.83 7.99
CA GLN A 174 -12.85 -6.55 8.39
C GLN A 174 -11.74 -6.09 7.44
N ALA A 175 -10.91 -7.01 6.92
CA ALA A 175 -9.88 -6.68 5.94
C ALA A 175 -10.50 -6.20 4.61
N VAL A 176 -11.58 -6.82 4.14
CA VAL A 176 -12.36 -6.35 2.99
C VAL A 176 -12.91 -4.93 3.23
N HIS A 177 -13.46 -4.68 4.41
CA HIS A 177 -13.92 -3.33 4.78
C HIS A 177 -12.76 -2.33 4.86
N ALA A 178 -11.58 -2.75 5.33
CA ALA A 178 -10.40 -1.89 5.32
C ALA A 178 -9.99 -1.53 3.89
N LEU A 179 -9.95 -2.50 2.95
CA LEU A 179 -9.67 -2.21 1.55
C LEU A 179 -10.73 -1.30 0.92
N GLY A 180 -12.00 -1.52 1.23
CA GLY A 180 -13.11 -0.66 0.80
C GLY A 180 -12.96 0.78 1.28
N ASN A 181 -12.63 0.96 2.56
CA ASN A 181 -12.38 2.27 3.15
C ASN A 181 -11.09 2.93 2.61
N ALA A 182 -10.09 2.15 2.21
CA ALA A 182 -8.88 2.65 1.59
C ALA A 182 -9.14 3.16 0.17
N GLY A 183 -9.88 2.39 -0.64
CA GLY A 183 -10.18 2.74 -2.02
C GLY A 183 -10.96 4.05 -2.16
N THR A 184 -11.87 4.36 -1.24
CA THR A 184 -12.59 5.64 -1.25
C THR A 184 -11.68 6.86 -0.96
N GLN A 185 -10.45 6.64 -0.48
CA GLN A 185 -9.46 7.68 -0.22
C GLN A 185 -8.39 7.78 -1.31
N SER A 186 -8.48 6.95 -2.37
CA SER A 186 -7.54 6.96 -3.49
C SER A 186 -7.55 8.30 -4.21
N ALA A 187 -6.37 8.91 -4.34
CA ALA A 187 -6.20 10.23 -4.95
C ALA A 187 -4.76 10.40 -5.48
N GLY A 188 -4.55 11.40 -6.33
CA GLY A 188 -3.20 11.74 -6.80
C GLY A 188 -3.14 11.96 -8.31
N LEU A 189 -3.23 13.22 -8.74
CA LEU A 189 -3.18 13.62 -10.14
C LEU A 189 -1.74 13.88 -10.59
N TRP A 190 -1.44 13.62 -11.87
CA TRP A 190 -0.13 13.89 -12.46
C TRP A 190 0.17 15.38 -12.73
N GLU A 191 -0.77 16.29 -12.53
CA GLU A 191 -0.60 17.72 -12.86
C GLU A 191 0.65 18.37 -12.26
N PHE A 192 1.19 17.83 -11.16
CA PHE A 192 2.44 18.31 -10.57
C PHE A 192 3.65 18.22 -11.52
N LEU A 193 3.62 17.36 -12.55
CA LEU A 193 4.70 17.23 -13.52
C LEU A 193 4.87 18.52 -14.36
N GLU A 194 3.78 19.21 -14.64
CA GLU A 194 3.79 20.41 -15.47
C GLU A 194 4.55 21.58 -14.79
N THR A 195 4.62 21.58 -13.48
CA THR A 195 5.21 22.67 -12.69
C THR A 195 6.39 22.23 -11.83
N GLY A 196 6.68 20.94 -11.75
CA GLY A 196 7.67 20.40 -10.80
C GLY A 196 7.26 20.59 -9.35
N ALA A 197 5.95 20.62 -9.04
CA ALA A 197 5.46 20.83 -7.69
C ALA A 197 5.80 19.65 -6.76
N MET A 198 5.98 19.95 -5.47
CA MET A 198 6.37 18.97 -4.44
C MET A 198 5.25 17.98 -4.07
N SER A 199 4.07 18.10 -4.67
CA SER A 199 2.87 17.33 -4.27
C SER A 199 2.98 15.82 -4.52
N LYS A 200 3.91 15.35 -5.35
CA LYS A 200 4.19 13.92 -5.51
C LYS A 200 4.56 13.26 -4.18
N HIS A 201 5.34 13.92 -3.36
CA HIS A 201 5.76 13.40 -2.05
C HIS A 201 4.59 13.31 -1.08
N LEU A 202 3.62 14.23 -1.19
CA LEU A 202 2.37 14.17 -0.44
C LEU A 202 1.52 12.96 -0.85
N HIS A 203 1.56 12.54 -2.12
CA HIS A 203 0.81 11.36 -2.60
C HIS A 203 1.20 10.09 -1.84
N ALA A 204 2.50 9.81 -1.71
CA ALA A 204 3.00 8.64 -0.97
C ALA A 204 2.60 8.69 0.52
N GLY A 205 2.79 9.85 1.15
CA GLY A 205 2.39 10.05 2.54
C GLY A 205 0.89 9.87 2.77
N ARG A 206 0.05 10.45 1.90
CA ARG A 206 -1.41 10.29 1.99
C ARG A 206 -1.87 8.85 1.76
N ALA A 207 -1.25 8.13 0.83
CA ALA A 207 -1.55 6.73 0.60
C ALA A 207 -1.21 5.85 1.82
N ALA A 208 -0.10 6.13 2.49
CA ALA A 208 0.27 5.45 3.74
C ALA A 208 -0.73 5.76 4.87
N GLU A 209 -1.07 7.04 5.08
CA GLU A 209 -2.05 7.48 6.09
C GLU A 209 -3.44 6.88 5.84
N ALA A 210 -3.90 6.88 4.58
CA ALA A 210 -5.21 6.39 4.19
C ALA A 210 -5.44 4.93 4.59
N GLY A 211 -4.43 4.07 4.41
CA GLY A 211 -4.52 2.67 4.82
C GLY A 211 -4.53 2.48 6.32
N VAL A 212 -3.79 3.28 7.08
CA VAL A 212 -3.84 3.25 8.55
C VAL A 212 -5.24 3.61 9.04
N ILE A 213 -5.80 4.72 8.55
CA ILE A 213 -7.16 5.16 8.90
C ILE A 213 -8.18 4.08 8.52
N ALA A 214 -8.07 3.51 7.31
CA ALA A 214 -8.97 2.47 6.82
C ALA A 214 -8.95 1.21 7.71
N GLY A 215 -7.76 0.74 8.10
CA GLY A 215 -7.61 -0.39 9.03
C GLY A 215 -8.20 -0.12 10.41
N GLN A 216 -7.91 1.05 10.99
CA GLN A 216 -8.44 1.44 12.30
C GLN A 216 -9.97 1.60 12.28
N LEU A 217 -10.54 2.17 11.21
CA LEU A 217 -11.99 2.28 11.03
C LEU A 217 -12.65 0.90 10.91
N ALA A 218 -12.07 -0.01 10.12
CA ALA A 218 -12.59 -1.37 9.97
C ALA A 218 -12.53 -2.13 11.31
N LYS A 219 -11.45 -1.98 12.07
CA LYS A 219 -11.35 -2.53 13.44
C LYS A 219 -12.46 -2.03 14.36
N ALA A 220 -12.86 -0.78 14.21
CA ALA A 220 -13.95 -0.18 14.97
C ALA A 220 -15.35 -0.56 14.45
N GLY A 221 -15.45 -1.39 13.39
CA GLY A 221 -16.72 -1.82 12.79
C GLY A 221 -17.26 -0.90 11.71
N PHE A 222 -16.47 0.07 11.23
CA PHE A 222 -16.87 0.94 10.12
C PHE A 222 -16.77 0.20 8.79
N THR A 223 -17.90 0.03 8.10
CA THR A 223 -17.97 -0.74 6.85
C THR A 223 -17.46 0.07 5.66
N GLY A 224 -16.70 -0.60 4.77
CA GLY A 224 -16.33 -0.11 3.45
C GLY A 224 -17.00 -0.95 2.36
N PRO A 225 -17.10 -0.45 1.12
CA PRO A 225 -17.73 -1.19 0.04
C PRO A 225 -16.92 -2.46 -0.31
N PRO A 226 -17.54 -3.66 -0.25
CA PRO A 226 -16.82 -4.92 -0.50
C PRO A 226 -16.40 -5.10 -1.97
N ALA A 227 -17.07 -4.43 -2.91
CA ALA A 227 -16.73 -4.43 -4.33
C ALA A 227 -15.99 -3.15 -4.76
N ILE A 228 -15.09 -2.64 -3.92
CA ILE A 228 -14.38 -1.36 -4.17
C ILE A 228 -13.52 -1.41 -5.44
N LEU A 229 -13.04 -2.58 -5.83
CA LEU A 229 -12.21 -2.75 -7.03
C LEU A 229 -13.08 -2.84 -8.29
N GLU A 230 -14.03 -3.78 -8.35
CA GLU A 230 -14.77 -4.17 -9.53
C GLU A 230 -16.19 -3.61 -9.64
N GLY A 231 -16.69 -2.98 -8.60
CA GLY A 231 -18.04 -2.42 -8.60
C GLY A 231 -18.25 -1.41 -9.73
N GLU A 232 -19.48 -1.20 -10.15
CA GLU A 232 -19.85 -0.28 -11.24
C GLU A 232 -19.26 1.14 -11.07
N ARG A 233 -18.94 1.51 -9.83
CA ARG A 233 -18.26 2.77 -9.45
C ARG A 233 -17.00 2.51 -8.64
N GLY A 234 -16.38 1.37 -8.88
CA GLY A 234 -15.13 0.95 -8.25
C GLY A 234 -13.88 1.48 -8.95
N LEU A 235 -12.71 1.05 -8.49
CA LEU A 235 -11.43 1.54 -9.00
C LEU A 235 -11.17 1.15 -10.46
N PHE A 236 -11.74 0.03 -10.93
CA PHE A 236 -11.54 -0.49 -12.28
C PHE A 236 -12.63 -0.06 -13.27
N ALA A 237 -13.61 0.75 -12.85
CA ALA A 237 -14.72 1.24 -13.68
C ALA A 237 -14.28 2.29 -14.72
#